data_b5441fadba9a4dbb6ebed3d0eebbdbeb
#
_entry.id   b5441fadba9a4dbb6ebed3d0eebbdbeb
#
_cell.length_a   1.000
_cell.length_b   1.000
_cell.length_c   1.000
_cell.angle_alpha   90.00
_cell.angle_beta   90.00
_cell.angle_gamma   90.00
#
_symmetry.space_group_name_H-M   'P 1'
#
loop_
_entity.id
_entity.type
_entity.pdbx_description
1 polymer ?
#
loop_
_entity_poly.entity_id
_entity_poly.type
_entity_poly.pdbx_seq_one_letter_code
_entity_poly.pdbx_strand_id
1 'polypeptide(L)'
;MKKMISRRNFLAAAGVVAAAGVLTACGGSSGDTIKVGVLGPLTGDVSVYGQAVVNGATLYLKQVNEKGGINGKQLEIIAMDEQGDATQAVTCFTKMCDQGITALVGDVTTTPTLAVAAESADYNMPMVTASATAEAVTYDAE
;
A
#
# COMPACT_ATOMS: atom_id res chain seq x y z
N MET A 1 -0.77 -19.88 60.17
CA MET A 1 0.62 -19.94 59.66
C MET A 1 0.67 -19.39 58.23
N LYS A 2 1.23 -18.20 58.03
CA LYS A 2 1.40 -17.63 56.67
C LYS A 2 2.60 -18.26 56.01
N LYS A 3 2.38 -19.07 54.94
CA LYS A 3 3.47 -19.59 54.10
C LYS A 3 4.07 -18.42 53.33
N MET A 4 5.30 -18.04 53.65
CA MET A 4 6.06 -17.05 52.86
C MET A 4 6.53 -17.71 51.56
N ILE A 5 6.17 -17.13 50.44
CA ILE A 5 6.61 -17.55 49.12
C ILE A 5 8.07 -17.13 48.95
N SER A 6 8.97 -18.08 48.73
CA SER A 6 10.39 -17.83 48.49
C SER A 6 10.59 -17.05 47.19
N ARG A 7 11.53 -16.08 47.16
CA ARG A 7 11.91 -15.29 45.98
C ARG A 7 12.22 -16.18 44.76
N ARG A 8 12.74 -17.36 44.99
CA ARG A 8 13.06 -18.36 43.94
C ARG A 8 11.82 -18.94 43.28
N ASN A 9 10.75 -19.17 44.07
CA ASN A 9 9.47 -19.69 43.56
C ASN A 9 8.65 -18.60 42.87
N PHE A 10 8.82 -17.33 43.27
CA PHE A 10 8.20 -16.18 42.60
C PHE A 10 8.78 -15.95 41.17
N LEU A 11 10.12 -16.04 41.06
CA LEU A 11 10.80 -15.92 39.75
C LEU A 11 10.49 -17.08 38.80
N ALA A 12 10.32 -18.29 39.30
CA ALA A 12 9.91 -19.45 38.51
C ALA A 12 8.45 -19.33 38.00
N ALA A 13 7.54 -18.80 38.82
CA ALA A 13 6.15 -18.55 38.40
C ALA A 13 6.02 -17.39 37.40
N ALA A 14 6.83 -16.34 37.52
CA ALA A 14 6.86 -15.22 36.61
C ALA A 14 7.43 -15.61 35.21
N GLY A 15 8.40 -16.54 35.17
CA GLY A 15 8.99 -17.04 33.92
C GLY A 15 8.01 -17.84 33.06
N VAL A 16 7.10 -18.59 33.65
CA VAL A 16 6.11 -19.41 32.91
C VAL A 16 5.01 -18.55 32.30
N VAL A 17 4.60 -17.47 32.96
CA VAL A 17 3.57 -16.55 32.44
C VAL A 17 4.13 -15.68 31.30
N ALA A 18 5.42 -15.32 31.36
CA ALA A 18 6.07 -14.56 30.28
C ALA A 18 6.27 -15.39 29.00
N ALA A 19 6.52 -16.71 29.11
CA ALA A 19 6.69 -17.58 27.96
C ALA A 19 5.37 -17.88 27.23
N ALA A 20 4.23 -17.87 27.91
CA ALA A 20 2.91 -18.08 27.30
C ALA A 20 2.35 -16.83 26.61
N GLY A 21 2.78 -15.62 27.02
CA GLY A 21 2.30 -14.34 26.47
C GLY A 21 3.04 -13.87 25.21
N VAL A 22 4.23 -14.40 24.93
CA VAL A 22 5.05 -13.98 23.76
C VAL A 22 4.70 -14.76 22.49
N LEU A 23 4.03 -15.91 22.59
CA LEU A 23 3.65 -16.74 21.44
C LEU A 23 2.39 -16.27 20.70
N THR A 24 1.64 -15.31 21.24
CA THR A 24 0.45 -14.75 20.59
C THR A 24 0.67 -13.41 19.90
N ALA A 25 1.87 -12.79 20.06
CA ALA A 25 2.18 -11.49 19.44
C ALA A 25 2.91 -11.56 18.09
N CYS A 26 3.28 -12.76 17.61
CA CYS A 26 3.91 -12.98 16.30
C CYS A 26 3.02 -13.76 15.33
N GLY A 27 1.71 -13.62 15.46
CA GLY A 27 0.73 -14.08 14.46
C GLY A 27 0.43 -13.04 13.40
N GLY A 28 1.38 -12.17 13.06
CA GLY A 28 1.35 -11.41 11.84
C GLY A 28 1.66 -12.38 10.70
N SER A 29 0.62 -12.89 10.05
CA SER A 29 0.71 -13.59 8.78
C SER A 29 1.50 -12.72 7.81
N SER A 30 2.79 -12.99 7.64
CA SER A 30 3.61 -12.48 6.54
C SER A 30 3.32 -13.29 5.27
N GLY A 31 2.06 -13.62 5.07
CA GLY A 31 1.58 -14.36 3.93
C GLY A 31 0.51 -13.57 3.23
N ASP A 32 0.83 -13.10 2.03
CA ASP A 32 -0.18 -12.76 1.06
C ASP A 32 -0.96 -11.46 1.29
N THR A 33 -0.27 -10.35 1.41
CA THR A 33 -0.88 -9.04 1.16
C THR A 33 -0.96 -8.78 -0.35
N ILE A 34 -2.04 -8.15 -0.80
CA ILE A 34 -2.16 -7.62 -2.15
C ILE A 34 -1.63 -6.18 -2.10
N LYS A 35 -0.53 -5.91 -2.77
CA LYS A 35 0.05 -4.57 -2.82
C LYS A 35 -0.59 -3.75 -3.93
N VAL A 36 -1.07 -2.58 -3.60
CA VAL A 36 -1.68 -1.62 -4.53
C VAL A 36 -0.85 -0.36 -4.55
N GLY A 37 -0.33 0.01 -5.71
CA GLY A 37 0.32 1.30 -5.91
C GLY A 37 -0.69 2.43 -5.94
N VAL A 38 -0.36 3.57 -5.35
CA VAL A 38 -1.12 4.82 -5.51
C VAL A 38 -0.13 5.91 -5.90
N LEU A 39 -0.18 6.34 -7.14
CA LEU A 39 0.76 7.28 -7.73
C LEU A 39 0.07 8.61 -8.05
N GLY A 40 0.72 9.68 -7.71
CA GLY A 40 0.23 11.04 -8.04
C GLY A 40 1.08 12.13 -7.42
N PRO A 41 0.88 13.39 -7.81
CA PRO A 41 1.60 14.54 -7.27
C PRO A 41 1.15 14.80 -5.83
N LEU A 42 2.00 14.49 -4.84
CA LEU A 42 1.72 14.77 -3.43
C LEU A 42 2.30 16.12 -2.99
N THR A 43 3.27 16.62 -3.75
CA THR A 43 3.88 17.93 -3.60
C THR A 43 3.80 18.74 -4.92
N GLY A 44 4.14 20.02 -4.88
CA GLY A 44 4.08 20.90 -6.04
C GLY A 44 2.67 21.50 -6.30
N ASP A 45 2.54 22.18 -7.45
CA ASP A 45 1.38 23.05 -7.77
C ASP A 45 0.06 22.28 -7.92
N VAL A 46 0.11 21.03 -8.33
CA VAL A 46 -1.08 20.18 -8.55
C VAL A 46 -1.30 19.16 -7.44
N SER A 47 -0.60 19.29 -6.34
CA SER A 47 -0.62 18.33 -5.21
C SER A 47 -2.01 18.15 -4.58
N VAL A 48 -2.88 19.14 -4.66
CA VAL A 48 -4.26 19.02 -4.17
C VAL A 48 -5.03 17.88 -4.83
N TYR A 49 -4.78 17.60 -6.11
CA TYR A 49 -5.40 16.48 -6.82
C TYR A 49 -4.82 15.16 -6.39
N GLY A 50 -3.49 15.03 -6.32
CA GLY A 50 -2.81 13.81 -5.89
C GLY A 50 -3.15 13.43 -4.46
N GLN A 51 -3.13 14.38 -3.55
CA GLN A 51 -3.51 14.15 -2.15
C GLN A 51 -4.97 13.69 -2.03
N ALA A 52 -5.89 14.26 -2.81
CA ALA A 52 -7.29 13.82 -2.81
C ALA A 52 -7.43 12.37 -3.28
N VAL A 53 -6.71 11.97 -4.35
CA VAL A 53 -6.72 10.60 -4.87
C VAL A 53 -6.12 9.62 -3.87
N VAL A 54 -4.95 9.93 -3.29
CA VAL A 54 -4.30 9.07 -2.28
C VAL A 54 -5.19 8.91 -1.05
N ASN A 55 -5.78 9.99 -0.55
CA ASN A 55 -6.68 9.93 0.60
C ASN A 55 -7.93 9.10 0.29
N GLY A 56 -8.54 9.30 -0.88
CA GLY A 56 -9.72 8.53 -1.31
C GLY A 56 -9.42 7.03 -1.47
N ALA A 57 -8.33 6.70 -2.17
CA ALA A 57 -7.89 5.32 -2.33
C ALA A 57 -7.59 4.67 -0.98
N THR A 58 -6.84 5.36 -0.12
CA THR A 58 -6.49 4.87 1.22
C THR A 58 -7.73 4.59 2.06
N LEU A 59 -8.69 5.51 2.06
CA LEU A 59 -9.94 5.35 2.79
C LEU A 59 -10.72 4.12 2.30
N TYR A 60 -10.87 3.96 0.98
CA TYR A 60 -11.61 2.84 0.41
C TYR A 60 -10.92 1.50 0.68
N LEU A 61 -9.61 1.40 0.43
CA LEU A 61 -8.87 0.17 0.65
C LEU A 61 -8.83 -0.23 2.14
N LYS A 62 -8.79 0.76 3.04
CA LYS A 62 -8.95 0.51 4.47
C LYS A 62 -10.32 -0.10 4.81
N GLN A 63 -11.41 0.42 4.23
CA GLN A 63 -12.73 -0.16 4.41
C GLN A 63 -12.85 -1.59 3.85
N VAL A 64 -12.14 -1.89 2.75
CA VAL A 64 -12.07 -3.26 2.21
C VAL A 64 -11.34 -4.18 3.20
N ASN A 65 -10.25 -3.72 3.78
CA ASN A 65 -9.49 -4.46 4.79
C ASN A 65 -10.31 -4.73 6.06
N GLU A 66 -11.09 -3.75 6.52
CA GLU A 66 -11.99 -3.91 7.67
C GLU A 66 -13.07 -4.99 7.43
N LYS A 67 -13.42 -5.22 6.16
CA LYS A 67 -14.37 -6.28 5.75
C LYS A 67 -13.69 -7.63 5.48
N GLY A 68 -12.39 -7.76 5.76
CA GLY A 68 -11.64 -9.00 5.58
C GLY A 68 -10.74 -9.04 4.34
N GLY A 69 -10.59 -7.93 3.63
CA GLY A 69 -9.75 -7.83 2.43
C GLY A 69 -10.38 -8.48 1.19
N ILE A 70 -9.55 -8.85 0.24
CA ILE A 70 -9.95 -9.54 -0.99
C ILE A 70 -9.55 -11.02 -0.87
N ASN A 71 -10.53 -11.92 -0.90
CA ASN A 71 -10.30 -13.35 -0.73
C ASN A 71 -9.51 -13.69 0.56
N GLY A 72 -9.75 -12.94 1.63
CA GLY A 72 -9.06 -13.10 2.91
C GLY A 72 -7.66 -12.47 2.98
N LYS A 73 -7.17 -11.86 1.90
CA LYS A 73 -5.89 -11.16 1.85
C LYS A 73 -6.08 -9.68 2.14
N GLN A 74 -5.22 -9.14 2.98
CA GLN A 74 -5.21 -7.70 3.27
C GLN A 74 -4.59 -6.91 2.11
N LEU A 75 -5.04 -5.69 1.91
CA LEU A 75 -4.48 -4.75 0.94
C LEU A 75 -3.43 -3.88 1.62
N GLU A 76 -2.27 -3.77 1.00
CA GLU A 76 -1.18 -2.87 1.40
C GLU A 76 -1.06 -1.76 0.36
N ILE A 77 -1.02 -0.51 0.81
CA ILE A 77 -0.93 0.64 -0.07
C ILE A 77 0.52 1.11 -0.12
N ILE A 78 1.04 1.25 -1.35
CA ILE A 78 2.34 1.86 -1.61
C ILE A 78 2.07 3.16 -2.36
N ALA A 79 2.18 4.30 -1.67
CA ALA A 79 1.99 5.62 -2.26
C ALA A 79 3.34 6.27 -2.59
N MET A 80 3.45 6.90 -3.77
CA MET A 80 4.64 7.65 -4.19
C MET A 80 4.26 9.00 -4.79
N ASP A 81 5.14 9.97 -4.60
CA ASP A 81 5.03 11.35 -5.10
C ASP A 81 5.86 11.50 -6.38
N GLU A 82 5.22 11.83 -7.48
CA GLU A 82 5.86 12.09 -8.77
C GLU A 82 5.95 13.59 -9.09
N GLN A 83 5.44 14.47 -8.21
CA GLN A 83 5.56 15.94 -8.26
C GLN A 83 4.99 16.61 -9.52
N GLY A 84 4.14 15.92 -10.30
CA GLY A 84 3.61 16.39 -11.59
C GLY A 84 4.58 16.21 -12.75
N ASP A 85 5.63 15.42 -12.59
CA ASP A 85 6.66 15.17 -13.60
C ASP A 85 6.57 13.78 -14.19
N ALA A 86 6.47 13.69 -15.52
CA ALA A 86 6.31 12.42 -16.24
C ALA A 86 7.51 11.46 -16.06
N THR A 87 8.73 11.98 -15.99
CA THR A 87 9.93 11.16 -15.81
C THR A 87 9.99 10.59 -14.39
N GLN A 88 9.60 11.39 -13.40
CA GLN A 88 9.48 10.92 -12.03
C GLN A 88 8.36 9.92 -11.88
N ALA A 89 7.23 10.11 -12.58
CA ALA A 89 6.11 9.17 -12.57
C ALA A 89 6.53 7.78 -13.04
N VAL A 90 7.23 7.67 -14.17
CA VAL A 90 7.80 6.39 -14.64
C VAL A 90 8.79 5.81 -13.63
N THR A 91 9.66 6.64 -13.06
CA THR A 91 10.62 6.19 -12.04
C THR A 91 9.93 5.65 -10.79
N CYS A 92 8.89 6.34 -10.31
CA CYS A 92 8.10 5.90 -9.18
C CYS A 92 7.33 4.62 -9.49
N PHE A 93 6.72 4.54 -10.66
CA PHE A 93 6.01 3.35 -11.13
C PHE A 93 6.92 2.11 -11.16
N THR A 94 8.10 2.21 -11.78
CA THR A 94 9.08 1.12 -11.82
C THR A 94 9.47 0.66 -10.41
N LYS A 95 9.74 1.60 -9.50
CA LYS A 95 10.03 1.28 -8.09
C LYS A 95 8.86 0.57 -7.39
N MET A 96 7.62 0.94 -7.70
CA MET A 96 6.44 0.26 -7.16
C MET A 96 6.34 -1.17 -7.71
N CYS A 97 6.62 -1.38 -9.00
CA CYS A 97 6.69 -2.72 -9.61
C CYS A 97 7.75 -3.58 -8.93
N ASP A 98 8.94 -3.04 -8.65
CA ASP A 98 10.01 -3.73 -7.90
C ASP A 98 9.58 -4.11 -6.48
N GLN A 99 8.68 -3.33 -5.88
CA GLN A 99 8.09 -3.65 -4.57
C GLN A 99 6.96 -4.67 -4.65
N GLY A 100 6.58 -5.07 -5.86
CA GLY A 100 5.60 -6.13 -6.11
C GLY A 100 4.15 -5.66 -6.01
N ILE A 101 3.82 -4.47 -6.49
CA ILE A 101 2.42 -4.06 -6.65
C ILE A 101 1.74 -4.96 -7.70
N THR A 102 0.44 -5.12 -7.56
CA THR A 102 -0.39 -5.94 -8.47
C THR A 102 -1.41 -5.12 -9.24
N ALA A 103 -1.60 -3.88 -8.87
CA ALA A 103 -2.45 -2.90 -9.54
C ALA A 103 -2.00 -1.49 -9.17
N LEU A 104 -2.28 -0.52 -10.03
CA LEU A 104 -1.99 0.89 -9.83
C LEU A 104 -3.27 1.72 -9.83
N VAL A 105 -3.46 2.55 -8.81
CA VAL A 105 -4.38 3.68 -8.78
C VAL A 105 -3.57 4.94 -9.08
N GLY A 106 -3.80 5.53 -10.24
CA GLY A 106 -3.01 6.67 -10.75
C GLY A 106 -2.58 6.41 -12.20
N ASP A 107 -1.85 7.30 -12.88
CA ASP A 107 -1.47 8.58 -12.28
C ASP A 107 -2.68 9.54 -12.27
N VAL A 108 -2.50 10.73 -11.74
CA VAL A 108 -3.61 11.69 -11.48
C VAL A 108 -3.76 12.71 -12.60
N THR A 109 -2.65 13.25 -13.10
CA THR A 109 -2.65 14.26 -14.16
C THR A 109 -2.30 13.65 -15.51
N THR A 110 -2.78 14.25 -16.61
CA THR A 110 -2.73 13.63 -17.95
C THR A 110 -1.32 13.24 -18.40
N THR A 111 -0.35 14.15 -18.33
CA THR A 111 1.00 13.90 -18.88
C THR A 111 1.73 12.78 -18.17
N PRO A 112 1.83 12.75 -16.84
CA PRO A 112 2.36 11.61 -16.11
C PRO A 112 1.57 10.32 -16.35
N THR A 113 0.23 10.40 -16.43
CA THR A 113 -0.62 9.22 -16.69
C THR A 113 -0.28 8.57 -18.04
N LEU A 114 -0.10 9.36 -19.11
CA LEU A 114 0.27 8.84 -20.42
C LEU A 114 1.63 8.14 -20.40
N ALA A 115 2.61 8.73 -19.70
CA ALA A 115 3.93 8.14 -19.58
C ALA A 115 3.90 6.80 -18.82
N VAL A 116 3.15 6.74 -17.72
CA VAL A 116 2.99 5.51 -16.93
C VAL A 116 2.14 4.48 -17.67
N ALA A 117 1.11 4.89 -18.41
CA ALA A 117 0.27 3.97 -19.19
C ALA A 117 1.08 3.23 -20.25
N ALA A 118 1.95 3.93 -20.97
CA ALA A 118 2.86 3.30 -21.94
C ALA A 118 3.77 2.25 -21.27
N GLU A 119 4.37 2.59 -20.15
CA GLU A 119 5.25 1.70 -19.38
C GLU A 119 4.49 0.52 -18.76
N SER A 120 3.25 0.74 -18.31
CA SER A 120 2.43 -0.27 -17.64
C SER A 120 2.13 -1.49 -18.51
N ALA A 121 2.09 -1.32 -19.83
CA ALA A 121 1.90 -2.40 -20.78
C ALA A 121 3.03 -3.43 -20.72
N ASP A 122 4.29 -2.99 -20.61
CA ASP A 122 5.45 -3.89 -20.52
C ASP A 122 5.47 -4.70 -19.22
N TYR A 123 4.86 -4.16 -18.16
CA TYR A 123 4.70 -4.85 -16.87
C TYR A 123 3.40 -5.65 -16.75
N ASN A 124 2.52 -5.63 -17.76
CA ASN A 124 1.16 -6.17 -17.67
C ASN A 124 0.43 -5.66 -16.41
N MET A 125 0.64 -4.39 -16.05
CA MET A 125 0.13 -3.78 -14.84
C MET A 125 -1.24 -3.14 -15.07
N PRO A 126 -2.32 -3.65 -14.48
CA PRO A 126 -3.61 -2.97 -14.56
C PRO A 126 -3.55 -1.66 -13.80
N MET A 127 -4.04 -0.59 -14.44
CA MET A 127 -4.09 0.73 -13.83
C MET A 127 -5.45 1.40 -14.03
N VAL A 128 -5.79 2.28 -13.09
CA VAL A 128 -6.96 3.16 -13.17
C VAL A 128 -6.57 4.57 -12.77
N THR A 129 -6.87 5.54 -13.63
CA THR A 129 -6.68 6.96 -13.31
C THR A 129 -7.96 7.56 -12.73
N ALA A 130 -7.81 8.47 -11.76
CA ALA A 130 -8.94 9.12 -11.11
C ALA A 130 -9.38 10.41 -11.81
N SER A 131 -8.48 11.09 -12.52
CA SER A 131 -8.74 12.46 -13.04
C SER A 131 -7.98 12.85 -14.31
N ALA A 132 -7.18 11.98 -14.91
CA ALA A 132 -6.60 12.26 -16.22
C ALA A 132 -7.70 12.31 -17.29
N THR A 133 -7.79 13.42 -18.04
CA THR A 133 -8.96 13.75 -18.87
C THR A 133 -8.72 13.61 -20.38
N ALA A 134 -7.49 13.40 -20.81
CA ALA A 134 -7.20 13.23 -22.22
C ALA A 134 -7.70 11.88 -22.73
N GLU A 135 -8.32 11.88 -23.92
CA GLU A 135 -8.83 10.67 -24.58
C GLU A 135 -7.73 9.61 -24.78
N ALA A 136 -6.51 10.04 -25.11
CA ALA A 136 -5.34 9.19 -25.29
C ALA A 136 -4.94 8.36 -24.06
N VAL A 137 -5.48 8.66 -22.87
CA VAL A 137 -5.23 7.86 -21.65
C VAL A 137 -5.88 6.48 -21.72
N THR A 138 -6.98 6.36 -22.46
CA THR A 138 -7.79 5.14 -22.55
C THR A 138 -7.89 4.59 -23.98
N TYR A 139 -7.28 5.26 -24.92
CA TYR A 139 -7.32 4.90 -26.33
C TYR A 139 -5.90 4.75 -26.85
N ASP A 140 -5.57 3.54 -27.27
CA ASP A 140 -4.33 3.28 -28.01
C ASP A 140 -4.64 3.43 -29.51
N ALA A 141 -3.98 4.38 -30.14
CA ALA A 141 -4.17 4.70 -31.55
C ALA A 141 -3.21 3.87 -32.44
N GLU A 142 -3.27 2.54 -32.34
CA GLU A 142 -2.64 1.68 -33.34
C GLU A 142 -3.50 1.51 -34.59
#